data_80d6ca022f3f2c3de19554873941bfb5
#
_entry.id   80d6ca022f3f2c3de19554873941bfb5
#
_cell.length_a   1.000
_cell.length_b   1.000
_cell.length_c   1.000
_cell.angle_alpha   90.00
_cell.angle_beta   90.00
_cell.angle_gamma   90.00
#
_symmetry.space_group_name_H-M   'P 1'
#
loop_
_entity.id
_entity.type
_entity.pdbx_description
1 polymer ?
#
loop_
_entity_poly.entity_id
_entity_poly.type
_entity_poly.pdbx_seq_one_letter_code
_entity_poly.pdbx_strand_id
1 'polypeptide(L)'
;MKGTEVERKESTKHCCGNGWTQKNSAEHEGYAGALIDKRIAENNITNADRGVDGLLERIVEAGNLNRAYKRVKRNKGAGGVDGMKVDELLQYLKDNGKEIRESIVDGRYRPQPVRRVEIPKENGKKRKLGIPTAVDRVIQQGIAQVLTPIYEPKFAETSYGFRPGRSAQDALRKCREYLEEGYVWTVDMDLEKFFDTVNQSKLIEILSRDIKDRSEERRVGKECLK
;
A
#
# COMPACT_ATOMS: atom_id res chain seq x y z
N MET A 1 58.78 -23.83 -11.90
CA MET A 1 57.69 -22.90 -11.62
C MET A 1 56.93 -22.68 -12.91
N LYS A 2 55.77 -23.31 -13.06
CA LYS A 2 54.95 -23.22 -14.27
C LYS A 2 53.77 -22.30 -13.95
N GLY A 3 53.70 -21.14 -14.62
CA GLY A 3 52.56 -20.23 -14.58
C GLY A 3 51.44 -20.77 -15.45
N THR A 4 50.24 -20.85 -14.88
CA THR A 4 49.01 -21.17 -15.63
C THR A 4 48.34 -19.87 -16.07
N GLU A 5 48.36 -19.64 -17.37
CA GLU A 5 47.56 -18.61 -18.06
C GLU A 5 46.09 -18.95 -17.92
N VAL A 6 45.30 -17.98 -17.46
CA VAL A 6 43.83 -18.05 -17.47
C VAL A 6 43.33 -17.32 -18.71
N GLU A 7 42.85 -18.07 -19.68
CA GLU A 7 42.19 -17.55 -20.88
C GLU A 7 40.91 -16.80 -20.51
N ARG A 8 40.86 -15.50 -20.83
CA ARG A 8 39.63 -14.69 -20.86
C ARG A 8 38.86 -15.04 -22.14
N LYS A 9 37.74 -15.73 -21.97
CA LYS A 9 36.75 -15.81 -23.06
C LYS A 9 35.87 -14.59 -23.05
N GLU A 10 36.08 -13.68 -23.96
CA GLU A 10 35.12 -12.64 -24.34
C GLU A 10 33.92 -13.29 -25.02
N SER A 11 32.77 -13.23 -24.40
CA SER A 11 31.49 -13.55 -25.06
C SER A 11 30.71 -12.25 -25.25
N THR A 12 30.97 -11.57 -26.34
CA THR A 12 30.10 -10.55 -26.90
C THR A 12 28.81 -11.21 -27.41
N LYS A 13 27.73 -11.19 -26.65
CA LYS A 13 26.41 -11.45 -27.19
C LYS A 13 25.71 -10.12 -27.43
N HIS A 14 25.65 -9.76 -28.68
CA HIS A 14 24.74 -8.80 -29.27
C HIS A 14 23.29 -9.17 -28.90
N CYS A 15 22.61 -8.35 -28.12
CA CYS A 15 21.17 -8.43 -27.92
C CYS A 15 20.52 -7.17 -28.50
N CYS A 16 20.40 -7.15 -29.83
CA CYS A 16 19.40 -6.35 -30.54
C CYS A 16 18.29 -7.31 -30.98
N GLY A 17 17.07 -7.12 -30.52
CA GLY A 17 15.94 -7.91 -31.04
C GLY A 17 14.69 -7.79 -30.17
N ASN A 18 13.88 -6.77 -30.43
CA ASN A 18 12.42 -6.73 -30.49
C ASN A 18 11.60 -7.64 -29.56
N GLY A 19 10.71 -7.01 -28.82
CA GLY A 19 9.45 -7.61 -28.41
C GLY A 19 9.35 -7.91 -26.90
N TRP A 20 9.36 -6.89 -26.08
CA TRP A 20 8.71 -6.99 -24.78
C TRP A 20 7.19 -6.86 -25.01
N THR A 21 6.55 -7.97 -25.40
CA THR A 21 5.12 -8.11 -25.16
C THR A 21 4.94 -8.16 -23.66
N GLN A 22 4.34 -7.12 -23.12
CA GLN A 22 3.83 -7.08 -21.75
C GLN A 22 2.82 -8.23 -21.61
N LYS A 23 3.28 -9.40 -21.16
CA LYS A 23 2.40 -10.39 -20.57
C LYS A 23 1.89 -9.74 -19.30
N ASN A 24 0.62 -9.35 -19.29
CA ASN A 24 -0.15 -9.06 -18.09
C ASN A 24 -0.11 -10.31 -17.21
N SER A 25 0.95 -10.45 -16.42
CA SER A 25 1.03 -11.50 -15.45
C SER A 25 0.06 -11.15 -14.31
N ALA A 26 -0.74 -12.12 -13.93
CA ALA A 26 -1.69 -12.07 -12.80
C ALA A 26 -1.05 -11.67 -11.45
N GLU A 27 0.22 -11.37 -11.42
CA GLU A 27 0.96 -10.88 -10.25
C GLU A 27 0.60 -9.46 -9.82
N HIS A 28 0.00 -8.64 -10.72
CA HIS A 28 -0.42 -7.27 -10.39
C HIS A 28 -1.76 -7.20 -9.65
N GLU A 29 -2.57 -8.25 -9.64
CA GLU A 29 -3.88 -8.23 -8.97
C GLU A 29 -3.79 -8.40 -7.44
N GLY A 30 -2.65 -8.82 -6.90
CA GLY A 30 -2.49 -9.13 -5.48
C GLY A 30 -2.16 -7.95 -4.55
N TYR A 31 -1.71 -6.83 -5.06
CA TYR A 31 -1.31 -5.64 -4.29
C TYR A 31 -1.88 -4.35 -4.88
N ALA A 32 -3.16 -4.37 -5.18
CA ALA A 32 -3.89 -3.19 -5.67
C ALA A 32 -4.09 -2.08 -4.60
N GLY A 33 -3.30 -2.11 -3.52
CA GLY A 33 -3.36 -1.08 -2.47
C GLY A 33 -2.62 0.21 -2.78
N ALA A 34 -1.77 0.26 -3.80
CA ALA A 34 -0.76 1.31 -3.85
C ALA A 34 -0.66 2.14 -5.12
N LEU A 35 -1.54 1.99 -6.08
CA LEU A 35 -1.61 2.95 -7.17
C LEU A 35 -2.42 4.18 -6.72
N ILE A 36 -1.79 5.05 -5.96
CA ILE A 36 -2.35 6.36 -5.66
C ILE A 36 -2.28 7.18 -6.94
N ASP A 37 -3.44 7.49 -7.48
CA ASP A 37 -3.57 8.30 -8.68
C ASP A 37 -2.97 9.69 -8.44
N LYS A 38 -2.10 10.15 -9.34
CA LYS A 38 -1.48 11.48 -9.31
C LYS A 38 -2.50 12.60 -9.08
N ARG A 39 -3.74 12.41 -9.57
CA ARG A 39 -4.86 13.35 -9.40
C ARG A 39 -5.37 13.46 -7.95
N ILE A 40 -5.03 12.52 -7.05
CA ILE A 40 -5.41 12.63 -5.62
C ILE A 40 -4.46 13.59 -4.90
N ALA A 41 -3.21 13.68 -5.34
CA ALA A 41 -2.24 14.65 -4.83
C ALA A 41 -2.54 16.08 -5.32
N GLU A 42 -3.18 16.23 -6.48
CA GLU A 42 -3.49 17.51 -7.11
C GLU A 42 -4.85 18.10 -6.71
N ASN A 43 -5.77 17.32 -6.13
CA ASN A 43 -7.04 17.83 -5.65
C ASN A 43 -6.86 18.59 -4.32
N ASN A 44 -6.53 19.88 -4.44
CA ASN A 44 -6.76 20.96 -3.46
C ASN A 44 -6.83 20.56 -1.97
N ILE A 45 -5.81 19.88 -1.47
CA ILE A 45 -5.59 19.82 -0.03
C ILE A 45 -4.85 21.12 0.31
N THR A 46 -5.60 22.12 0.81
CA THR A 46 -5.02 23.33 1.34
C THR A 46 -4.07 23.00 2.48
N ASN A 47 -3.13 23.89 2.81
CA ASN A 47 -2.20 23.66 3.94
C ASN A 47 -2.95 23.44 5.28
N ALA A 48 -4.18 23.94 5.42
CA ALA A 48 -5.07 23.71 6.55
C ALA A 48 -5.53 22.23 6.65
N ASP A 49 -5.66 21.51 5.51
CA ASP A 49 -6.08 20.11 5.47
C ASP A 49 -4.95 19.12 5.78
N ARG A 50 -3.71 19.58 5.92
CA ARG A 50 -2.55 18.76 6.32
C ARG A 50 -2.43 18.60 7.84
N GLY A 51 -3.34 19.20 8.61
CA GLY A 51 -3.39 19.05 10.06
C GLY A 51 -3.57 17.59 10.47
N VAL A 52 -2.92 17.22 11.57
CA VAL A 52 -2.97 15.87 12.14
C VAL A 52 -4.23 15.70 13.01
N ASP A 53 -4.94 16.79 13.27
CA ASP A 53 -6.15 16.80 14.08
C ASP A 53 -7.38 16.33 13.27
N GLY A 54 -8.26 15.59 13.91
CA GLY A 54 -9.51 15.11 13.31
C GLY A 54 -9.32 14.09 12.18
N LEU A 55 -8.26 13.28 12.24
CA LEU A 55 -7.99 12.26 11.20
C LEU A 55 -9.11 11.24 11.10
N LEU A 56 -9.66 10.83 12.24
CA LEU A 56 -10.76 9.86 12.27
C LEU A 56 -11.98 10.40 11.54
N GLU A 57 -12.37 11.64 11.81
CA GLU A 57 -13.48 12.33 11.13
C GLU A 57 -13.24 12.42 9.61
N ARG A 58 -12.02 12.75 9.21
CA ARG A 58 -11.62 12.81 7.79
C ARG A 58 -11.67 11.43 7.11
N ILE A 59 -11.26 10.38 7.83
CA ILE A 59 -11.31 9.00 7.31
C ILE A 59 -12.75 8.59 7.04
N VAL A 60 -13.68 8.86 8.00
CA VAL A 60 -15.07 8.46 7.90
C VAL A 60 -15.96 9.45 7.15
N GLU A 61 -15.41 10.57 6.68
CA GLU A 61 -16.13 11.54 5.87
C GLU A 61 -16.73 10.87 4.62
N ALA A 62 -17.98 11.19 4.32
CA ALA A 62 -18.70 10.60 3.20
C ALA A 62 -17.99 10.80 1.86
N GLY A 63 -17.40 11.97 1.63
CA GLY A 63 -16.61 12.28 0.45
C GLY A 63 -15.38 11.37 0.31
N ASN A 64 -14.65 11.16 1.42
CA ASN A 64 -13.49 10.28 1.45
C ASN A 64 -13.86 8.82 1.19
N LEU A 65 -14.90 8.31 1.87
CA LEU A 65 -15.37 6.93 1.70
C LEU A 65 -15.92 6.69 0.29
N ASN A 66 -16.58 7.67 -0.32
CA ASN A 66 -17.03 7.58 -1.71
C ASN A 66 -15.86 7.49 -2.69
N ARG A 67 -14.78 8.25 -2.49
CA ARG A 67 -13.56 8.12 -3.29
C ARG A 67 -12.93 6.74 -3.12
N ALA A 68 -12.85 6.26 -1.87
CA ALA A 68 -12.34 4.94 -1.54
C ALA A 68 -13.16 3.83 -2.21
N TYR A 69 -14.49 3.88 -2.11
CA TYR A 69 -15.38 2.95 -2.81
C TYR A 69 -15.14 2.92 -4.32
N LYS A 70 -15.10 4.10 -4.97
CA LYS A 70 -14.85 4.20 -6.43
C LYS A 70 -13.53 3.54 -6.81
N ARG A 71 -12.50 3.68 -5.99
CA ARG A 71 -11.20 3.06 -6.22
C ARG A 71 -11.24 1.54 -6.06
N VAL A 72 -11.85 1.05 -4.98
CA VAL A 72 -12.04 -0.39 -4.75
C VAL A 72 -12.86 -1.02 -5.89
N LYS A 73 -13.93 -0.35 -6.34
CA LYS A 73 -14.75 -0.79 -7.47
C LYS A 73 -13.94 -0.89 -8.78
N ARG A 74 -13.11 0.12 -9.05
CA ARG A 74 -12.26 0.14 -10.26
C ARG A 74 -11.24 -1.02 -10.27
N ASN A 75 -10.75 -1.41 -9.12
CA ASN A 75 -9.75 -2.47 -8.98
C ASN A 75 -10.33 -3.89 -9.14
N LYS A 76 -11.65 -4.08 -9.17
CA LYS A 76 -12.35 -5.35 -9.45
C LYS A 76 -11.82 -6.57 -8.68
N GLY A 77 -11.30 -6.40 -7.46
CA GLY A 77 -10.70 -7.50 -6.70
C GLY A 77 -11.71 -8.59 -6.28
N ALA A 78 -11.21 -9.79 -6.02
CA ALA A 78 -12.02 -10.93 -5.58
C ALA A 78 -12.68 -10.66 -4.22
N GLY A 79 -13.79 -11.36 -3.92
CA GLY A 79 -14.47 -11.31 -2.63
C GLY A 79 -13.61 -11.84 -1.48
N GLY A 80 -13.84 -11.31 -0.29
CA GLY A 80 -13.19 -11.73 0.95
C GLY A 80 -13.73 -13.05 1.48
N VAL A 81 -13.67 -13.22 2.81
CA VAL A 81 -14.22 -14.39 3.52
C VAL A 81 -15.75 -14.41 3.47
N ASP A 82 -16.38 -13.25 3.37
CA ASP A 82 -17.82 -13.04 3.22
C ASP A 82 -18.36 -13.39 1.82
N GLY A 83 -17.49 -13.62 0.85
CA GLY A 83 -17.85 -13.90 -0.54
C GLY A 83 -18.42 -12.70 -1.30
N MET A 84 -18.61 -11.54 -0.66
CA MET A 84 -19.20 -10.34 -1.28
C MET A 84 -18.38 -9.88 -2.48
N LYS A 85 -19.06 -9.73 -3.62
CA LYS A 85 -18.47 -9.16 -4.83
C LYS A 85 -18.48 -7.63 -4.76
N VAL A 86 -17.57 -7.03 -5.50
CA VAL A 86 -17.43 -5.55 -5.55
C VAL A 86 -18.68 -4.89 -6.13
N ASP A 87 -19.45 -5.58 -6.96
CA ASP A 87 -20.69 -5.04 -7.55
C ASP A 87 -21.83 -4.93 -6.51
N GLU A 88 -21.85 -5.81 -5.51
CA GLU A 88 -22.83 -5.81 -4.42
C GLU A 88 -22.50 -4.76 -3.34
N LEU A 89 -21.23 -4.33 -3.29
CA LEU A 89 -20.71 -3.42 -2.28
C LEU A 89 -21.47 -2.08 -2.20
N LEU A 90 -21.92 -1.53 -3.34
CA LEU A 90 -22.64 -0.25 -3.35
C LEU A 90 -23.94 -0.34 -2.56
N GLN A 91 -24.73 -1.38 -2.80
CA GLN A 91 -25.99 -1.56 -2.12
C GLN A 91 -25.75 -1.79 -0.62
N TYR A 92 -24.81 -2.66 -0.30
CA TYR A 92 -24.43 -2.93 1.09
C TYR A 92 -24.01 -1.65 1.84
N LEU A 93 -23.20 -0.77 1.22
CA LEU A 93 -22.78 0.49 1.81
C LEU A 93 -23.91 1.51 1.93
N LYS A 94 -24.94 1.47 1.06
CA LYS A 94 -26.14 2.30 1.20
C LYS A 94 -26.95 1.90 2.42
N ASP A 95 -27.09 0.59 2.65
CA ASP A 95 -27.92 0.05 3.72
C ASP A 95 -27.22 0.12 5.09
N ASN A 96 -25.90 -0.18 5.12
CA ASN A 96 -25.14 -0.33 6.38
C ASN A 96 -24.10 0.76 6.61
N GLY A 97 -23.89 1.68 5.68
CA GLY A 97 -22.77 2.63 5.73
C GLY A 97 -22.82 3.59 6.91
N LYS A 98 -24.02 3.94 7.41
CA LYS A 98 -24.18 4.76 8.61
C LYS A 98 -23.67 4.01 9.84
N GLU A 99 -24.11 2.77 10.04
CA GLU A 99 -23.73 1.93 11.17
C GLU A 99 -22.22 1.63 11.15
N ILE A 100 -21.65 1.35 9.97
CA ILE A 100 -20.21 1.14 9.80
C ILE A 100 -19.44 2.38 10.27
N ARG A 101 -19.83 3.57 9.83
CA ARG A 101 -19.18 4.84 10.23
C ARG A 101 -19.27 5.07 11.74
N GLU A 102 -20.45 4.90 12.33
CA GLU A 102 -20.64 5.02 13.76
C GLU A 102 -19.79 4.01 14.54
N SER A 103 -19.72 2.77 14.07
CA SER A 103 -18.89 1.74 14.71
C SER A 103 -17.39 2.07 14.65
N ILE A 104 -16.93 2.72 13.58
CA ILE A 104 -15.54 3.19 13.45
C ILE A 104 -15.27 4.33 14.43
N VAL A 105 -16.16 5.34 14.48
CA VAL A 105 -16.04 6.50 15.38
C VAL A 105 -16.04 6.07 16.84
N ASP A 106 -16.87 5.10 17.19
CA ASP A 106 -16.98 4.55 18.56
C ASP A 106 -15.85 3.56 18.89
N GLY A 107 -14.96 3.25 17.96
CA GLY A 107 -13.89 2.27 18.14
C GLY A 107 -14.38 0.82 18.27
N ARG A 108 -15.64 0.55 17.88
CA ARG A 108 -16.26 -0.79 17.94
C ARG A 108 -16.03 -1.61 16.68
N TYR A 109 -15.64 -0.97 15.57
CA TYR A 109 -15.38 -1.67 14.31
C TYR A 109 -14.29 -2.71 14.49
N ARG A 110 -14.55 -3.91 13.97
CA ARG A 110 -13.56 -5.01 13.91
C ARG A 110 -13.46 -5.51 12.47
N PRO A 111 -12.28 -5.43 11.86
CA PRO A 111 -12.04 -5.99 10.52
C PRO A 111 -12.34 -7.49 10.51
N GLN A 112 -12.88 -7.97 9.39
CA GLN A 112 -13.12 -9.40 9.20
C GLN A 112 -11.80 -10.15 8.91
N PRO A 113 -11.74 -11.46 9.20
CA PRO A 113 -10.61 -12.30 8.81
C PRO A 113 -10.37 -12.22 7.29
N VAL A 114 -9.11 -12.28 6.88
CA VAL A 114 -8.76 -12.33 5.45
C VAL A 114 -8.96 -13.72 4.88
N ARG A 115 -9.50 -13.84 3.67
CA ARG A 115 -9.54 -15.09 2.93
C ARG A 115 -8.15 -15.43 2.41
N ARG A 116 -7.56 -16.54 2.84
CA ARG A 116 -6.26 -17.00 2.38
C ARG A 116 -6.37 -17.71 1.03
N VAL A 117 -5.51 -17.33 0.10
CA VAL A 117 -5.33 -17.97 -1.20
C VAL A 117 -3.84 -18.24 -1.41
N GLU A 118 -3.51 -19.40 -1.96
CA GLU A 118 -2.14 -19.76 -2.29
C GLU A 118 -1.91 -19.57 -3.80
N ILE A 119 -0.93 -18.75 -4.15
CA ILE A 119 -0.54 -18.50 -5.53
C ILE A 119 0.79 -19.22 -5.80
N PRO A 120 0.90 -20.05 -6.85
CA PRO A 120 2.16 -20.69 -7.20
C PRO A 120 3.18 -19.66 -7.67
N LYS A 121 4.44 -19.84 -7.25
CA LYS A 121 5.58 -19.09 -7.75
C LYS A 121 6.33 -19.88 -8.83
N GLU A 122 7.10 -19.20 -9.66
CA GLU A 122 7.90 -19.83 -10.72
C GLU A 122 8.88 -20.89 -10.20
N ASN A 123 9.35 -20.75 -8.96
CA ASN A 123 10.27 -21.70 -8.30
C ASN A 123 9.54 -22.88 -7.61
N GLY A 124 8.29 -23.13 -7.92
CA GLY A 124 7.48 -24.22 -7.32
C GLY A 124 7.01 -23.95 -5.89
N LYS A 125 7.44 -22.87 -5.23
CA LYS A 125 6.94 -22.45 -3.92
C LYS A 125 5.57 -21.79 -4.06
N LYS A 126 4.79 -21.78 -2.98
CA LYS A 126 3.50 -21.08 -2.93
C LYS A 126 3.63 -19.77 -2.16
N ARG A 127 2.99 -18.72 -2.67
CA ARG A 127 2.81 -17.45 -1.97
C ARG A 127 1.43 -17.43 -1.33
N LYS A 128 1.37 -17.16 -0.04
CA LYS A 128 0.11 -16.96 0.69
C LYS A 128 -0.35 -15.52 0.50
N LEU A 129 -1.56 -15.33 -0.01
CA LEU A 129 -2.21 -14.04 -0.17
C LEU A 129 -3.41 -13.97 0.76
N GLY A 130 -3.55 -12.88 1.50
CA GLY A 130 -4.74 -12.57 2.30
C GLY A 130 -5.62 -11.58 1.55
N ILE A 131 -6.87 -11.95 1.29
CA ILE A 131 -7.86 -11.10 0.62
C ILE A 131 -8.85 -10.58 1.67
N PRO A 132 -8.81 -9.27 2.02
CA PRO A 132 -9.77 -8.65 2.93
C PRO A 132 -11.17 -8.60 2.29
N THR A 133 -12.20 -8.40 3.12
CA THR A 133 -13.56 -8.14 2.62
C THR A 133 -13.63 -6.86 1.79
N ALA A 134 -14.65 -6.73 0.96
CA ALA A 134 -14.82 -5.54 0.14
C ALA A 134 -14.99 -4.27 1.00
N VAL A 135 -15.68 -4.38 2.15
CA VAL A 135 -15.87 -3.29 3.12
C VAL A 135 -14.54 -2.90 3.77
N ASP A 136 -13.77 -3.88 4.26
CA ASP A 136 -12.45 -3.60 4.86
C ASP A 136 -11.51 -2.90 3.88
N ARG A 137 -11.56 -3.29 2.59
CA ARG A 137 -10.78 -2.60 1.54
C ARG A 137 -11.18 -1.14 1.36
N VAL A 138 -12.46 -0.80 1.48
CA VAL A 138 -12.91 0.62 1.42
C VAL A 138 -12.36 1.38 2.61
N ILE A 139 -12.43 0.82 3.81
CA ILE A 139 -11.92 1.46 5.02
C ILE A 139 -10.40 1.65 4.94
N GLN A 140 -9.66 0.60 4.57
CA GLN A 140 -8.21 0.67 4.35
C GLN A 140 -7.83 1.73 3.31
N GLN A 141 -8.59 1.79 2.20
CA GLN A 141 -8.38 2.81 1.17
C GLN A 141 -8.69 4.21 1.69
N GLY A 142 -9.74 4.39 2.51
CA GLY A 142 -10.07 5.64 3.18
C GLY A 142 -8.96 6.12 4.10
N ILE A 143 -8.39 5.22 4.90
CA ILE A 143 -7.23 5.48 5.76
C ILE A 143 -6.02 5.89 4.91
N ALA A 144 -5.70 5.13 3.87
CA ALA A 144 -4.56 5.42 3.00
C ALA A 144 -4.67 6.80 2.33
N GLN A 145 -5.87 7.22 1.91
CA GLN A 145 -6.10 8.53 1.30
C GLN A 145 -5.83 9.70 2.26
N VAL A 146 -6.10 9.50 3.55
CA VAL A 146 -5.88 10.53 4.57
C VAL A 146 -4.43 10.56 5.05
N LEU A 147 -3.79 9.38 5.22
CA LEU A 147 -2.42 9.29 5.72
C LEU A 147 -1.36 9.61 4.66
N THR A 148 -1.62 9.29 3.40
CA THR A 148 -0.62 9.50 2.32
C THR A 148 -0.10 10.93 2.26
N PRO A 149 -0.94 11.99 2.24
CA PRO A 149 -0.43 13.36 2.20
C PRO A 149 0.43 13.76 3.40
N ILE A 150 0.23 13.10 4.55
CA ILE A 150 0.98 13.35 5.78
C ILE A 150 2.37 12.73 5.71
N TYR A 151 2.46 11.51 5.19
CA TYR A 151 3.71 10.73 5.18
C TYR A 151 4.52 10.88 3.89
N GLU A 152 3.89 11.22 2.76
CA GLU A 152 4.57 11.37 1.48
C GLU A 152 5.78 12.32 1.54
N PRO A 153 5.69 13.49 2.19
CA PRO A 153 6.84 14.40 2.31
C PRO A 153 7.99 13.87 3.19
N LYS A 154 7.72 12.85 4.02
CA LYS A 154 8.72 12.27 4.95
C LYS A 154 9.57 11.16 4.34
N PHE A 155 9.16 10.64 3.19
CA PHE A 155 9.92 9.59 2.50
C PHE A 155 11.14 10.16 1.81
N ALA A 156 12.25 9.39 1.83
CA ALA A 156 13.46 9.74 1.10
C ALA A 156 13.18 9.92 -0.40
N GLU A 157 13.88 10.84 -1.05
CA GLU A 157 13.73 11.10 -2.48
C GLU A 157 14.05 9.87 -3.33
N THR A 158 14.95 9.04 -2.87
CA THR A 158 15.35 7.78 -3.52
C THR A 158 14.39 6.62 -3.28
N SER A 159 13.31 6.82 -2.51
CA SER A 159 12.26 5.83 -2.33
C SER A 159 11.25 5.91 -3.48
N TYR A 160 11.11 4.83 -4.25
CA TYR A 160 10.25 4.79 -5.44
C TYR A 160 9.05 3.85 -5.30
N GLY A 161 9.15 2.83 -4.46
CA GLY A 161 8.12 1.81 -4.33
C GLY A 161 6.83 2.32 -3.70
N PHE A 162 5.69 2.02 -4.32
CA PHE A 162 4.35 2.30 -3.80
C PHE A 162 4.04 3.77 -3.47
N ARG A 163 4.73 4.71 -4.11
CA ARG A 163 4.54 6.15 -3.92
C ARG A 163 3.79 6.79 -5.09
N PRO A 164 2.95 7.80 -4.82
CA PRO A 164 2.25 8.53 -5.88
C PRO A 164 3.24 9.29 -6.78
N GLY A 165 3.00 9.21 -8.10
CA GLY A 165 3.82 9.92 -9.08
C GLY A 165 5.23 9.39 -9.28
N ARG A 166 5.57 8.23 -8.68
CA ARG A 166 6.87 7.55 -8.85
C ARG A 166 6.68 6.20 -9.50
N SER A 167 7.66 5.79 -10.29
CA SER A 167 7.60 4.54 -11.06
C SER A 167 8.91 3.74 -10.96
N ALA A 168 8.85 2.46 -11.33
CA ALA A 168 10.05 1.64 -11.46
C ALA A 168 11.03 2.19 -12.50
N GLN A 169 10.52 2.82 -13.56
CA GLN A 169 11.34 3.47 -14.59
C GLN A 169 12.13 4.66 -14.02
N ASP A 170 11.55 5.41 -13.08
CA ASP A 170 12.26 6.51 -12.42
C ASP A 170 13.38 5.98 -11.53
N ALA A 171 13.15 4.87 -10.82
CA ALA A 171 14.18 4.19 -10.05
C ALA A 171 15.34 3.71 -10.95
N LEU A 172 15.01 3.11 -12.10
CA LEU A 172 16.04 2.67 -13.07
C LEU A 172 16.83 3.83 -13.65
N ARG A 173 16.18 4.96 -13.95
CA ARG A 173 16.90 6.18 -14.41
C ARG A 173 17.88 6.65 -13.34
N LYS A 174 17.45 6.70 -12.07
CA LYS A 174 18.33 7.11 -10.98
C LYS A 174 19.49 6.13 -10.76
N CYS A 175 19.24 4.85 -10.88
CA CYS A 175 20.29 3.84 -10.84
C CYS A 175 21.33 4.06 -11.95
N ARG A 176 20.87 4.39 -13.17
CA ARG A 176 21.77 4.70 -14.28
C ARG A 176 22.61 5.96 -14.03
N GLU A 177 22.01 7.02 -13.47
CA GLU A 177 22.75 8.22 -13.08
C GLU A 177 23.89 7.89 -12.11
N TYR A 178 23.64 7.07 -11.09
CA TYR A 178 24.69 6.64 -10.17
C TYR A 178 25.80 5.84 -10.85
N LEU A 179 25.47 4.99 -11.82
CA LEU A 179 26.49 4.26 -12.60
C LEU A 179 27.34 5.23 -13.46
N GLU A 180 26.71 6.26 -14.05
CA GLU A 180 27.39 7.29 -14.82
C GLU A 180 28.29 8.18 -13.92
N GLU A 181 27.92 8.39 -12.66
CA GLU A 181 28.74 9.04 -11.62
C GLU A 181 29.93 8.19 -11.13
N GLY A 182 30.01 6.92 -11.54
CA GLY A 182 31.12 6.01 -11.20
C GLY A 182 30.86 5.05 -10.05
N TYR A 183 29.64 4.97 -9.51
CA TYR A 183 29.29 3.96 -8.50
C TYR A 183 29.10 2.61 -9.15
N VAL A 184 30.04 1.69 -8.94
CA VAL A 184 30.06 0.35 -9.58
C VAL A 184 29.66 -0.80 -8.62
N TRP A 185 29.59 -0.50 -7.33
CA TRP A 185 29.24 -1.50 -6.32
C TRP A 185 27.77 -1.34 -5.92
N THR A 186 27.04 -2.45 -5.93
CA THR A 186 25.63 -2.51 -5.49
C THR A 186 25.50 -3.46 -4.32
N VAL A 187 24.80 -3.00 -3.26
CA VAL A 187 24.39 -3.84 -2.14
C VAL A 187 22.89 -4.05 -2.25
N ASP A 188 22.47 -5.31 -2.40
CA ASP A 188 21.07 -5.70 -2.41
C ASP A 188 20.65 -6.20 -1.02
N MET A 189 19.63 -5.59 -0.44
CA MET A 189 19.09 -5.95 0.88
C MET A 189 17.58 -6.11 0.80
N ASP A 190 17.07 -7.27 1.25
CA ASP A 190 15.66 -7.56 1.35
C ASP A 190 15.30 -8.09 2.74
N LEU A 191 14.10 -7.76 3.20
CA LEU A 191 13.58 -8.20 4.49
C LEU A 191 12.66 -9.41 4.29
N GLU A 192 13.11 -10.59 4.74
CA GLU A 192 12.32 -11.81 4.62
C GLU A 192 11.00 -11.68 5.41
N LYS A 193 9.88 -11.92 4.72
CA LYS A 193 8.53 -11.91 5.32
C LYS A 193 8.22 -10.65 6.16
N PHE A 194 8.66 -9.50 5.72
CA PHE A 194 8.54 -8.24 6.48
C PHE A 194 7.12 -8.03 7.04
N PHE A 195 6.08 -8.19 6.22
CA PHE A 195 4.69 -7.99 6.66
C PHE A 195 4.20 -9.01 7.69
N ASP A 196 4.78 -10.21 7.71
CA ASP A 196 4.44 -11.24 8.69
C ASP A 196 5.21 -11.06 10.02
N THR A 197 6.35 -10.35 9.98
CA THR A 197 7.28 -10.19 11.12
C THR A 197 7.28 -8.81 11.74
N VAL A 198 6.61 -7.82 11.11
CA VAL A 198 6.54 -6.47 11.66
C VAL A 198 5.90 -6.46 13.05
N ASN A 199 6.58 -5.81 14.00
CA ASN A 199 6.05 -5.61 15.35
C ASN A 199 4.96 -4.52 15.30
N GLN A 200 3.71 -4.94 15.39
CA GLN A 200 2.54 -4.05 15.30
C GLN A 200 2.52 -3.00 16.41
N SER A 201 2.89 -3.35 17.64
CA SER A 201 2.95 -2.39 18.74
C SER A 201 3.99 -1.30 18.48
N LYS A 202 5.15 -1.68 17.93
CA LYS A 202 6.18 -0.71 17.54
C LYS A 202 5.75 0.18 16.40
N LEU A 203 5.02 -0.36 15.43
CA LEU A 203 4.45 0.42 14.34
C LEU A 203 3.46 1.47 14.87
N ILE A 204 2.54 1.08 15.77
CA ILE A 204 1.59 2.00 16.40
C ILE A 204 2.33 3.06 17.23
N GLU A 205 3.36 2.68 18.00
CA GLU A 205 4.19 3.65 18.74
C GLU A 205 4.82 4.70 17.80
N ILE A 206 5.36 4.26 16.66
CA ILE A 206 5.96 5.19 15.67
C ILE A 206 4.90 6.11 15.08
N LEU A 207 3.75 5.57 14.71
CA LEU A 207 2.64 6.37 14.17
C LEU A 207 2.11 7.39 15.19
N SER A 208 2.02 7.03 16.46
CA SER A 208 1.54 7.92 17.53
C SER A 208 2.44 9.12 17.81
N ARG A 209 3.70 9.10 17.36
CA ARG A 209 4.60 10.27 17.44
C ARG A 209 4.13 11.41 16.55
N ASP A 210 3.56 11.06 15.41
CA ASP A 210 3.07 12.00 14.41
C ASP A 210 1.55 12.25 14.51
N ILE A 211 0.80 11.19 14.82
CA ILE A 211 -0.66 11.21 14.90
C ILE A 211 -1.05 11.37 16.36
N LYS A 212 -1.31 12.60 16.76
CA LYS A 212 -1.83 12.94 18.09
C LYS A 212 -3.35 13.02 18.02
N ASP A 213 -4.02 11.90 17.70
CA ASP A 213 -5.46 11.88 17.67
C ASP A 213 -6.00 11.73 19.11
N ARG A 214 -6.79 12.71 19.56
CA ARG A 214 -7.42 12.74 20.89
C ARG A 214 -8.54 11.70 21.07
N SER A 215 -8.71 10.78 20.15
CA SER A 215 -9.72 9.72 20.27
C SER A 215 -9.53 8.83 21.50
N GLU A 216 -8.30 8.67 22.00
CA GLU A 216 -8.03 7.98 23.26
C GLU A 216 -8.47 8.77 24.49
N GLU A 217 -8.36 10.10 24.50
CA GLU A 217 -8.86 10.94 25.60
C GLU A 217 -10.38 10.83 25.73
N ARG A 218 -11.10 10.64 24.63
CA ARG A 218 -12.55 10.39 24.66
C ARG A 218 -12.92 9.02 25.26
N ARG A 219 -12.03 8.01 25.14
CA ARG A 219 -12.21 6.70 25.78
C ARG A 219 -12.03 6.79 27.29
N VAL A 220 -10.94 7.42 27.75
CA VAL A 220 -10.64 7.60 29.17
C VAL A 220 -11.74 8.42 29.86
N GLY A 221 -12.24 9.48 29.22
CA GLY A 221 -13.34 10.28 29.77
C GLY A 221 -14.67 9.54 29.93
N LYS A 222 -14.97 8.55 29.06
CA LYS A 222 -16.17 7.71 29.20
C LYS A 222 -16.04 6.61 30.26
N GLU A 223 -14.83 6.15 30.55
CA GLU A 223 -14.60 5.15 31.60
C GLU A 223 -14.55 5.76 33.01
N CYS A 224 -14.14 7.03 33.12
CA CYS A 224 -14.18 7.76 34.40
C CYS A 224 -15.56 8.24 34.86
N LEU A 225 -16.59 8.12 34.02
CA LEU A 225 -17.97 8.52 34.32
C LEU A 225 -18.90 7.34 34.62
N LYS A 226 -18.36 6.14 34.80
CA LYS A 226 -19.03 4.95 35.35
C LYS A 226 -18.49 4.63 36.73
#